data_7f4582fdcf4265980e2c04bf9bdceeae
#
_entry.id   7f4582fdcf4265980e2c04bf9bdceeae
#
_cell.length_a   1.000
_cell.length_b   1.000
_cell.length_c   1.000
_cell.angle_alpha   90.00
_cell.angle_beta   90.00
_cell.angle_gamma   90.00
#
_symmetry.space_group_name_H-M   'P 1'
#
loop_
_entity.id
_entity.type
_entity.pdbx_description
1 polymer ?
#
loop_
_entity_poly.entity_id
_entity_poly.type
_entity_poly.pdbx_seq_one_letter_code
_entity_poly.pdbx_strand_id
1 'polypeptide(L)'
;MLKAGILILKPYVEALDTRWVVFFLLLTLVLGLFLKKLGRGHIGATCFTVLYLGLVYTSTVLSRMPGSGVNVALTPLWSYAQWIQGNDVFLKYIVLNILMLLPIGVSLSFVWKSPKRILVFGFLFSCLIETSQLLTGRGLFEIDDILHNTLGVYLGTLLYRAGKRPKKDPGP
;
A
#
# COMPACT_ATOMS: atom_id res chain seq x y z
N MET A 1 -15.78 2.28 19.22
CA MET A 1 -15.04 2.51 17.97
C MET A 1 -13.84 1.55 17.77
N LEU A 2 -12.98 1.26 18.77
CA LEU A 2 -11.85 0.32 18.62
C LEU A 2 -12.27 -1.11 18.23
N LYS A 3 -13.34 -1.64 18.83
CA LYS A 3 -13.83 -3.01 18.52
C LYS A 3 -14.32 -3.18 17.07
N ALA A 4 -14.92 -2.15 16.47
CA ALA A 4 -15.36 -2.18 15.09
C ALA A 4 -14.17 -2.19 14.10
N GLY A 5 -13.11 -1.41 14.38
CA GLY A 5 -11.88 -1.43 13.58
C GLY A 5 -11.16 -2.78 13.61
N ILE A 6 -11.10 -3.42 14.78
CA ILE A 6 -10.51 -4.76 14.92
C ILE A 6 -11.32 -5.80 14.14
N LEU A 7 -12.65 -5.72 14.15
CA LEU A 7 -13.52 -6.64 13.42
C LEU A 7 -13.36 -6.53 11.91
N ILE A 8 -13.09 -5.32 11.40
CA ILE A 8 -12.84 -5.08 9.95
C ILE A 8 -11.48 -5.65 9.52
N LEU A 9 -10.45 -5.56 10.36
CA LEU A 9 -9.09 -6.02 10.04
C LEU A 9 -8.87 -7.51 10.29
N LYS A 10 -9.71 -8.14 11.14
CA LYS A 10 -9.58 -9.54 11.54
C LYS A 10 -9.43 -10.51 10.36
N PRO A 11 -10.29 -10.50 9.31
CA PRO A 11 -10.16 -11.43 8.21
C PRO A 11 -8.88 -11.22 7.38
N TYR A 12 -8.35 -10.00 7.33
CA TYR A 12 -7.10 -9.71 6.62
C TYR A 12 -5.87 -10.18 7.41
N VAL A 13 -5.92 -10.11 8.74
CA VAL A 13 -4.84 -10.58 9.63
C VAL A 13 -4.84 -12.11 9.70
N GLU A 14 -6.01 -12.75 9.78
CA GLU A 14 -6.15 -14.21 9.78
C GLU A 14 -5.77 -14.84 8.43
N ALA A 15 -5.92 -14.10 7.34
CA ALA A 15 -5.49 -14.52 6.00
C ALA A 15 -3.97 -14.39 5.77
N LEU A 16 -3.23 -13.68 6.64
CA LEU A 16 -1.79 -13.55 6.47
C LEU A 16 -1.07 -14.89 6.71
N ASP A 17 -0.48 -15.44 5.66
CA ASP A 17 0.38 -16.62 5.78
C ASP A 17 1.65 -16.26 6.57
N THR A 18 1.75 -16.80 7.79
CA THR A 18 2.84 -16.53 8.73
C THR A 18 4.23 -16.76 8.14
N ARG A 19 4.37 -17.69 7.20
CA ARG A 19 5.66 -17.98 6.53
C ARG A 19 6.18 -16.77 5.77
N TRP A 20 5.31 -16.07 5.04
CA TRP A 20 5.68 -14.86 4.31
C TRP A 20 5.95 -13.68 5.23
N VAL A 21 5.22 -13.55 6.31
CA VAL A 21 5.47 -12.52 7.33
C VAL A 21 6.88 -12.70 7.92
N VAL A 22 7.22 -13.92 8.33
CA VAL A 22 8.56 -14.25 8.86
C VAL A 22 9.64 -13.99 7.80
N PHE A 23 9.42 -14.38 6.54
CA PHE A 23 10.35 -14.12 5.45
C PHE A 23 10.66 -12.62 5.30
N PHE A 24 9.62 -11.76 5.24
CA PHE A 24 9.82 -10.32 5.09
C PHE A 24 10.42 -9.66 6.34
N LEU A 25 10.14 -10.17 7.53
CA LEU A 25 10.81 -9.72 8.76
C LEU A 25 12.31 -10.02 8.71
N LEU A 26 12.70 -11.23 8.35
CA LEU A 26 14.10 -11.62 8.23
C LEU A 26 14.81 -10.83 7.13
N LEU A 27 14.19 -10.69 5.95
CA LEU A 27 14.72 -9.88 4.86
C LEU A 27 14.96 -8.43 5.30
N THR A 28 14.02 -7.83 6.03
CA THR A 28 14.12 -6.46 6.53
C THR A 28 15.24 -6.33 7.56
N LEU A 29 15.42 -7.31 8.44
CA LEU A 29 16.50 -7.34 9.42
C LEU A 29 17.87 -7.38 8.72
N VAL A 30 18.06 -8.31 7.78
CA VAL A 30 19.29 -8.45 7.00
C VAL A 30 19.60 -7.16 6.23
N LEU A 31 18.59 -6.58 5.58
CA LEU A 31 18.74 -5.29 4.88
C LEU A 31 19.13 -4.17 5.84
N GLY A 32 18.53 -4.08 7.01
CA GLY A 32 18.85 -3.08 8.02
C GLY A 32 20.29 -3.16 8.50
N LEU A 33 20.79 -4.38 8.79
CA LEU A 33 22.18 -4.62 9.17
C LEU A 33 23.15 -4.25 8.04
N PHE A 34 22.83 -4.61 6.80
CA PHE A 34 23.63 -4.27 5.63
C PHE A 34 23.71 -2.76 5.39
N LEU A 35 22.55 -2.04 5.45
CA LEU A 35 22.50 -0.58 5.28
C LEU A 35 23.27 0.14 6.40
N LYS A 36 23.20 -0.37 7.65
CA LYS A 36 23.98 0.14 8.78
C LYS A 36 25.48 0.03 8.50
N LYS A 37 25.94 -1.14 8.01
CA LYS A 37 27.36 -1.36 7.63
C LYS A 37 27.82 -0.39 6.53
N LEU A 38 26.94 -0.02 5.61
CA LEU A 38 27.22 0.94 4.53
C LEU A 38 27.15 2.40 4.97
N GLY A 39 26.82 2.71 6.23
CA GLY A 39 26.66 4.09 6.71
C GLY A 39 25.52 4.86 6.03
N ARG A 40 24.50 4.17 5.50
CA ARG A 40 23.36 4.78 4.81
C ARG A 40 22.42 5.46 5.80
N GLY A 41 21.98 6.69 5.47
CA GLY A 41 20.93 7.39 6.21
C GLY A 41 19.53 6.78 5.99
N HIS A 42 18.58 7.18 6.82
CA HIS A 42 17.15 6.78 6.71
C HIS A 42 16.89 5.27 6.75
N ILE A 43 17.74 4.49 7.43
CA ILE A 43 17.64 3.02 7.53
C ILE A 43 16.26 2.61 8.02
N GLY A 44 15.74 3.24 9.07
CA GLY A 44 14.42 2.91 9.63
C GLY A 44 13.30 3.07 8.62
N ALA A 45 13.29 4.17 7.86
CA ALA A 45 12.28 4.39 6.81
C ALA A 45 12.40 3.37 5.68
N THR A 46 13.64 3.03 5.27
CA THR A 46 13.87 2.02 4.23
C THR A 46 13.41 0.63 4.70
N CYS A 47 13.76 0.23 5.91
CA CYS A 47 13.34 -1.05 6.49
C CYS A 47 11.82 -1.12 6.66
N PHE A 48 11.19 -0.05 7.16
CA PHE A 48 9.74 0.04 7.24
C PHE A 48 9.10 -0.12 5.86
N THR A 49 9.61 0.59 4.85
CA THR A 49 9.07 0.48 3.48
C THR A 49 9.12 -0.95 2.95
N VAL A 50 10.27 -1.62 3.07
CA VAL A 50 10.45 -3.00 2.57
C VAL A 50 9.52 -3.97 3.30
N LEU A 51 9.48 -3.90 4.64
CA LEU A 51 8.59 -4.73 5.44
C LEU A 51 7.12 -4.51 5.07
N TYR A 52 6.71 -3.24 5.00
CA TYR A 52 5.31 -2.89 4.74
C TYR A 52 4.88 -3.29 3.32
N LEU A 53 5.73 -3.07 2.30
CA LEU A 53 5.47 -3.57 0.93
C LEU A 53 5.32 -5.09 0.90
N GLY A 54 6.18 -5.81 1.64
CA GLY A 54 6.08 -7.26 1.78
C GLY A 54 4.76 -7.70 2.42
N LEU A 55 4.32 -7.03 3.49
CA LEU A 55 3.04 -7.31 4.15
C LEU A 55 1.85 -7.02 3.24
N VAL A 56 1.87 -5.89 2.52
CA VAL A 56 0.84 -5.55 1.53
C VAL A 56 0.79 -6.61 0.44
N TYR A 57 1.92 -6.98 -0.15
CA TYR A 57 1.97 -7.99 -1.20
C TYR A 57 1.52 -9.37 -0.70
N THR A 58 1.88 -9.73 0.53
CA THR A 58 1.41 -10.97 1.17
C THR A 58 -0.12 -10.97 1.32
N SER A 59 -0.70 -9.90 1.85
CA SER A 59 -2.15 -9.83 2.10
C SER A 59 -2.97 -9.76 0.80
N THR A 60 -2.44 -9.10 -0.23
CA THR A 60 -3.17 -8.88 -1.48
C THR A 60 -2.99 -10.00 -2.51
N VAL A 61 -1.85 -10.70 -2.49
CA VAL A 61 -1.50 -11.72 -3.49
C VAL A 61 -1.23 -13.07 -2.86
N LEU A 62 -0.21 -13.18 -1.98
CA LEU A 62 0.31 -14.49 -1.56
C LEU A 62 -0.64 -15.28 -0.68
N SER A 63 -1.41 -14.61 0.18
CA SER A 63 -2.36 -15.24 1.11
C SER A 63 -3.72 -15.53 0.49
N ARG A 64 -3.99 -15.05 -0.72
CA ARG A 64 -5.26 -15.33 -1.41
C ARG A 64 -5.23 -16.71 -2.07
N MET A 65 -6.36 -17.42 -2.03
CA MET A 65 -6.52 -18.68 -2.76
C MET A 65 -6.70 -18.39 -4.26
N PRO A 66 -6.12 -19.21 -5.16
CA PRO A 66 -6.41 -19.13 -6.58
C PRO A 66 -7.90 -19.36 -6.84
N GLY A 67 -8.51 -18.49 -7.62
CA GLY A 67 -9.90 -18.64 -8.08
C GLY A 67 -9.99 -19.38 -9.41
N SER A 68 -11.21 -19.66 -9.86
CA SER A 68 -11.50 -20.39 -11.09
C SER A 68 -11.65 -19.46 -12.31
N GLY A 69 -10.66 -18.61 -12.60
CA GLY A 69 -10.74 -17.81 -13.83
C GLY A 69 -9.94 -16.51 -13.79
N VAL A 70 -9.73 -15.97 -15.00
CA VAL A 70 -9.13 -14.64 -15.21
C VAL A 70 -10.26 -13.62 -15.23
N ASN A 71 -10.28 -12.76 -14.23
CA ASN A 71 -11.26 -11.68 -14.14
C ASN A 71 -10.57 -10.33 -14.24
N VAL A 72 -11.13 -9.42 -15.04
CA VAL A 72 -10.59 -8.07 -15.25
C VAL A 72 -11.70 -7.03 -15.22
N ALA A 73 -11.48 -5.91 -14.56
CA ALA A 73 -12.32 -4.72 -14.57
C ALA A 73 -11.51 -3.54 -15.13
N LEU A 74 -11.64 -3.33 -16.45
CA LEU A 74 -10.87 -2.31 -17.18
C LEU A 74 -11.61 -0.98 -17.32
N THR A 75 -12.86 -0.90 -16.89
CA THR A 75 -13.64 0.34 -16.94
C THR A 75 -13.21 1.25 -15.79
N PRO A 76 -12.57 2.39 -16.05
CA PRO A 76 -12.21 3.32 -14.98
C PRO A 76 -13.44 3.80 -14.22
N LEU A 77 -13.29 3.97 -12.90
CA LEU A 77 -14.33 4.43 -11.98
C LEU A 77 -15.56 3.51 -11.89
N TRP A 78 -15.44 2.23 -12.30
CA TRP A 78 -16.55 1.29 -12.16
C TRP A 78 -16.93 1.03 -10.70
N SER A 79 -15.96 1.05 -9.79
CA SER A 79 -16.17 0.91 -8.33
C SER A 79 -17.09 2.00 -7.80
N TYR A 80 -16.94 3.23 -8.31
CA TYR A 80 -17.84 4.34 -7.94
C TYR A 80 -19.24 4.17 -8.51
N ALA A 81 -19.36 3.65 -9.74
CA ALA A 81 -20.66 3.34 -10.33
C ALA A 81 -21.39 2.27 -9.50
N GLN A 82 -20.71 1.24 -9.03
CA GLN A 82 -21.26 0.21 -8.15
C GLN A 82 -21.73 0.82 -6.81
N TRP A 83 -20.92 1.69 -6.21
CA TRP A 83 -21.29 2.37 -4.97
C TRP A 83 -22.52 3.26 -5.15
N ILE A 84 -22.60 4.07 -6.21
CA ILE A 84 -23.75 4.94 -6.51
C ILE A 84 -25.04 4.12 -6.72
N GLN A 85 -24.92 2.90 -7.24
CA GLN A 85 -26.04 1.96 -7.41
C GLN A 85 -26.49 1.29 -6.09
N GLY A 86 -25.90 1.70 -4.95
CA GLY A 86 -26.28 1.22 -3.61
C GLY A 86 -25.44 0.06 -3.08
N ASN A 87 -24.33 -0.31 -3.73
CA ASN A 87 -23.43 -1.33 -3.23
C ASN A 87 -22.33 -0.70 -2.34
N ASP A 88 -22.65 -0.46 -1.07
CA ASP A 88 -21.75 0.23 -0.10
C ASP A 88 -20.43 -0.48 0.16
N VAL A 89 -20.30 -1.76 -0.20
CA VAL A 89 -19.05 -2.51 -0.06
C VAL A 89 -17.94 -1.88 -0.90
N PHE A 90 -18.28 -1.32 -2.07
CA PHE A 90 -17.28 -0.69 -2.95
C PHE A 90 -16.67 0.58 -2.35
N LEU A 91 -17.45 1.39 -1.63
CA LEU A 91 -16.89 2.54 -0.90
C LEU A 91 -15.80 2.10 0.10
N LYS A 92 -16.05 0.97 0.78
CA LYS A 92 -15.07 0.39 1.71
C LYS A 92 -13.80 -0.02 0.98
N TYR A 93 -13.89 -0.66 -0.18
CA TYR A 93 -12.72 -1.06 -0.97
C TYR A 93 -11.94 0.14 -1.49
N ILE A 94 -12.60 1.16 -2.01
CA ILE A 94 -11.98 2.43 -2.43
C ILE A 94 -11.15 3.02 -1.28
N VAL A 95 -11.76 3.18 -0.10
CA VAL A 95 -11.09 3.77 1.07
C VAL A 95 -9.92 2.89 1.54
N LEU A 96 -10.10 1.58 1.61
CA LEU A 96 -9.05 0.66 2.05
C LEU A 96 -7.85 0.65 1.11
N ASN A 97 -8.05 0.67 -0.20
CA ASN A 97 -6.95 0.72 -1.17
C ASN A 97 -6.15 2.02 -1.06
N ILE A 98 -6.84 3.17 -0.89
CA ILE A 98 -6.16 4.45 -0.64
C ILE A 98 -5.34 4.38 0.65
N LEU A 99 -5.93 3.92 1.75
CA LEU A 99 -5.27 3.86 3.05
C LEU A 99 -4.11 2.85 3.07
N MET A 100 -4.21 1.77 2.29
CA MET A 100 -3.22 0.70 2.25
C MET A 100 -1.86 1.19 1.76
N LEU A 101 -1.77 2.04 0.74
CA LEU A 101 -0.49 2.54 0.24
C LEU A 101 -0.10 3.93 0.74
N LEU A 102 -0.95 4.59 1.53
CA LEU A 102 -0.63 5.89 2.14
C LEU A 102 0.65 5.85 3.00
N PRO A 103 0.90 4.84 3.88
CA PRO A 103 2.13 4.75 4.66
C PRO A 103 3.40 4.67 3.81
N ILE A 104 3.32 4.10 2.60
CA ILE A 104 4.44 4.06 1.66
C ILE A 104 4.82 5.46 1.18
N GLY A 105 3.83 6.30 0.84
CA GLY A 105 4.08 7.69 0.46
C GLY A 105 4.79 8.48 1.56
N VAL A 106 4.37 8.31 2.81
CA VAL A 106 5.03 8.92 3.98
C VAL A 106 6.46 8.40 4.11
N SER A 107 6.65 7.09 4.14
CA SER A 107 7.94 6.44 4.39
C SER A 107 8.97 6.75 3.30
N LEU A 108 8.61 6.64 2.02
CA LEU A 108 9.49 6.97 0.91
C LEU A 108 9.89 8.45 0.88
N SER A 109 9.06 9.33 1.42
CA SER A 109 9.37 10.77 1.52
C SER A 109 10.52 11.07 2.49
N PHE A 110 10.86 10.17 3.42
CA PHE A 110 12.09 10.27 4.22
C PHE A 110 13.33 9.92 3.38
N VAL A 111 13.19 9.02 2.40
CA VAL A 111 14.31 8.48 1.60
C VAL A 111 14.51 9.28 0.32
N TRP A 112 13.42 9.63 -0.38
CA TRP A 112 13.47 10.30 -1.66
C TRP A 112 12.91 11.73 -1.59
N LYS A 113 13.67 12.69 -2.09
CA LYS A 113 13.25 14.09 -2.14
C LYS A 113 12.24 14.39 -3.27
N SER A 114 12.23 13.57 -4.32
CA SER A 114 11.39 13.76 -5.51
C SER A 114 10.02 13.11 -5.38
N PRO A 115 8.91 13.88 -5.30
CA PRO A 115 7.56 13.31 -5.24
C PRO A 115 7.21 12.50 -6.48
N LYS A 116 7.71 12.95 -7.65
CA LYS A 116 7.48 12.24 -8.92
C LYS A 116 8.02 10.81 -8.86
N ARG A 117 9.24 10.62 -8.30
CA ARG A 117 9.81 9.25 -8.13
C ARG A 117 8.97 8.41 -7.19
N ILE A 118 8.48 8.98 -6.08
CA ILE A 118 7.64 8.28 -5.12
C ILE A 118 6.33 7.84 -5.79
N LEU A 119 5.71 8.75 -6.55
CA LEU A 119 4.45 8.47 -7.24
C LEU A 119 4.60 7.39 -8.32
N VAL A 120 5.66 7.49 -9.14
CA VAL A 120 5.97 6.46 -10.15
C VAL A 120 6.22 5.10 -9.50
N PHE A 121 6.94 5.07 -8.39
CA PHE A 121 7.16 3.83 -7.64
C PHE A 121 5.85 3.24 -7.14
N GLY A 122 4.97 4.05 -6.52
CA GLY A 122 3.66 3.60 -6.03
C GLY A 122 2.77 3.06 -7.15
N PHE A 123 2.74 3.75 -8.29
CA PHE A 123 2.04 3.29 -9.49
C PHE A 123 2.56 1.93 -9.99
N LEU A 124 3.88 1.79 -10.14
CA LEU A 124 4.48 0.54 -10.61
C LEU A 124 4.27 -0.61 -9.63
N PHE A 125 4.33 -0.33 -8.32
CA PHE A 125 4.05 -1.35 -7.30
C PHE A 125 2.57 -1.77 -7.31
N SER A 126 1.64 -0.85 -7.52
CA SER A 126 0.23 -1.19 -7.70
C SER A 126 -0.01 -2.02 -8.96
N CYS A 127 0.61 -1.65 -10.08
CA CYS A 127 0.56 -2.46 -11.30
C CYS A 127 1.12 -3.89 -11.06
N LEU A 128 2.18 -4.01 -10.27
CA LEU A 128 2.74 -5.32 -9.90
C LEU A 128 1.73 -6.17 -9.12
N ILE A 129 1.04 -5.58 -8.13
CA ILE A 129 -0.01 -6.27 -7.38
C ILE A 129 -1.08 -6.79 -8.33
N GLU A 130 -1.69 -5.91 -9.12
CA GLU A 130 -2.79 -6.24 -10.02
C GLU A 130 -2.39 -7.29 -11.06
N THR A 131 -1.21 -7.12 -11.68
CA THR A 131 -0.68 -8.11 -12.63
C THR A 131 -0.43 -9.46 -11.95
N SER A 132 0.10 -9.46 -10.72
CA SER A 132 0.33 -10.70 -9.97
C SER A 132 -0.98 -11.41 -9.64
N GLN A 133 -2.03 -10.68 -9.26
CA GLN A 133 -3.37 -11.24 -9.01
C GLN A 133 -3.94 -11.89 -10.28
N LEU A 134 -3.82 -11.20 -11.42
CA LEU A 134 -4.25 -11.70 -12.71
C LEU A 134 -3.52 -13.00 -13.10
N LEU A 135 -2.18 -12.98 -13.06
CA LEU A 135 -1.35 -14.12 -13.48
C LEU A 135 -1.51 -15.35 -12.58
N THR A 136 -1.76 -15.12 -11.28
CA THR A 136 -1.92 -16.21 -10.31
C THR A 136 -3.37 -16.64 -10.12
N GLY A 137 -4.34 -15.98 -10.75
CA GLY A 137 -5.77 -16.21 -10.53
C GLY A 137 -6.22 -15.90 -9.09
N ARG A 138 -5.50 -15.03 -8.37
CA ARG A 138 -5.75 -14.75 -6.95
C ARG A 138 -6.51 -13.44 -6.70
N GLY A 139 -7.16 -12.93 -7.70
CA GLY A 139 -7.95 -11.70 -7.58
C GLY A 139 -8.47 -11.23 -8.92
N LEU A 140 -9.16 -10.11 -8.89
CA LEU A 140 -9.64 -9.36 -10.04
C LEU A 140 -8.61 -8.28 -10.37
N PHE A 141 -8.18 -8.19 -11.63
CA PHE A 141 -7.37 -7.06 -12.09
C PHE A 141 -8.27 -5.83 -12.23
N GLU A 142 -7.99 -4.80 -11.44
CA GLU A 142 -8.83 -3.59 -11.42
C GLU A 142 -8.00 -2.32 -11.70
N ILE A 143 -8.39 -1.56 -12.74
CA ILE A 143 -7.76 -0.26 -13.00
C ILE A 143 -8.00 0.70 -11.83
N ASP A 144 -9.18 0.63 -11.20
CA ASP A 144 -9.53 1.48 -10.07
C ASP A 144 -8.61 1.25 -8.88
N ASP A 145 -8.19 0.02 -8.62
CA ASP A 145 -7.25 -0.30 -7.54
C ASP A 145 -5.87 0.32 -7.81
N ILE A 146 -5.41 0.33 -9.05
CA ILE A 146 -4.18 1.03 -9.43
C ILE A 146 -4.30 2.54 -9.15
N LEU A 147 -5.44 3.14 -9.47
CA LEU A 147 -5.68 4.56 -9.23
C LEU A 147 -5.76 4.88 -7.73
N HIS A 148 -6.52 4.11 -6.96
CA HIS A 148 -6.70 4.31 -5.52
C HIS A 148 -5.39 4.12 -4.74
N ASN A 149 -4.64 3.09 -5.05
CA ASN A 149 -3.34 2.81 -4.45
C ASN A 149 -2.35 3.93 -4.75
N THR A 150 -2.30 4.40 -5.99
CA THR A 150 -1.44 5.52 -6.40
C THR A 150 -1.84 6.82 -5.71
N LEU A 151 -3.15 7.07 -5.57
CA LEU A 151 -3.69 8.20 -4.81
C LEU A 151 -3.27 8.12 -3.34
N GLY A 152 -3.30 6.93 -2.75
CA GLY A 152 -2.82 6.71 -1.38
C GLY A 152 -1.36 7.13 -1.20
N VAL A 153 -0.46 6.70 -2.09
CA VAL A 153 0.95 7.11 -2.09
C VAL A 153 1.09 8.63 -2.24
N TYR A 154 0.30 9.24 -3.11
CA TYR A 154 0.31 10.69 -3.30
C TYR A 154 -0.11 11.43 -2.03
N LEU A 155 -1.21 11.03 -1.41
CA LEU A 155 -1.70 11.62 -0.15
C LEU A 155 -0.69 11.47 0.98
N GLY A 156 -0.05 10.29 1.12
CA GLY A 156 1.02 10.07 2.08
C GLY A 156 2.21 11.00 1.88
N THR A 157 2.60 11.23 0.61
CA THR A 157 3.66 12.18 0.26
C THR A 157 3.27 13.62 0.62
N LEU A 158 2.02 14.01 0.40
CA LEU A 158 1.51 15.34 0.78
C LEU A 158 1.49 15.51 2.30
N LEU A 159 1.02 14.51 3.06
CA LEU A 159 0.99 14.55 4.53
C LEU A 159 2.40 14.76 5.11
N TYR A 160 3.38 14.02 4.61
CA TYR A 160 4.77 14.21 5.04
C TYR A 160 5.28 15.63 4.78
N ARG A 161 4.98 16.19 3.59
CA ARG A 161 5.41 17.54 3.23
C ARG A 161 4.71 18.63 4.02
N ALA A 162 3.41 18.46 4.29
CA ALA A 162 2.64 19.38 5.12
C ALA A 162 3.22 19.46 6.55
N GLY A 163 3.61 18.31 7.13
CA GLY A 163 4.24 18.26 8.45
C GLY A 163 5.64 18.89 8.51
N LYS A 164 6.32 19.07 7.34
CA LYS A 164 7.65 19.70 7.27
C LYS A 164 7.63 21.19 6.91
N ARG A 165 6.47 21.79 6.61
CA ARG A 165 6.39 23.23 6.38
C ARG A 165 6.76 23.97 7.69
N PRO A 166 7.72 24.92 7.66
CA PRO A 166 7.99 25.74 8.84
C PRO A 166 6.68 26.43 9.26
N LYS A 167 6.37 26.38 10.55
CA LYS A 167 5.31 27.24 11.11
C LYS A 167 5.65 28.66 10.66
N LYS A 168 4.76 29.35 9.94
CA LYS A 168 4.88 30.77 9.72
C LYS A 168 4.99 31.41 11.10
N ASP A 169 6.12 32.06 11.40
CA ASP A 169 6.21 32.89 12.57
C ASP A 169 5.04 33.88 12.53
N PRO A 170 4.23 33.98 13.61
CA PRO A 170 3.31 35.09 13.75
C PRO A 170 4.19 36.33 13.72
N GLY A 171 4.16 37.10 12.63
CA GLY A 171 4.92 38.33 12.51
C GLY A 171 4.68 39.26 13.72
N PRO A 172 5.61 40.19 13.96
CA PRO A 172 5.55 41.08 15.09
C PRO A 172 4.28 41.92 15.10
#